data_287f7ae28ce298aaf52e7601e4b86e48
#
_entry.id   287f7ae28ce298aaf52e7601e4b86e48
#
_cell.length_a   1.000
_cell.length_b   1.000
_cell.length_c   1.000
_cell.angle_alpha   90.00
_cell.angle_beta   90.00
_cell.angle_gamma   90.00
#
_symmetry.space_group_name_H-M   'P 1'
#
loop_
_entity.id
_entity.type
_entity.pdbx_description
1 polymer ?
#
loop_
_entity_poly.entity_id
_entity_poly.type
_entity_poly.pdbx_seq_one_letter_code
_entity_poly.pdbx_strand_id
1 'polypeptide(L)'
;MHPRSRLSRLDHAWFERVAAAHIPGADQALPALSRAADHSRLWLGAAAALTALGGPKARRAARRGLGSLALASLTTNVVAKYAVRRHRPSNDLVPFVRRPTKAPWTSSFPSGHSASAAAFVAGVALEAPRYGAILAPVAAAVAFSRVYVGVHYPGDVLAGCALGLAAAAVTCYWWPPRPPFVRDGRTRVEAPALPRGAGLVVVVNSGSGKGVPGRLPVDEHLRILLPEAEVLVREQGEDLMEVLDKAVVRAQGSAGVLGVCGGDGTVSAAASRAAGAGLALAVFPAGTLNHFALDAGAATFEDTAHAVQHGEAVRVDLAHVTDGGGAAVTDFVNTFSIGLYPELVRRREKLEGRIGKWPAAALSLLSVLRDATPLHLRIDGEPRTLWLLFAGNGHYYPDGLAPSHRPHLDEGLLDIRTVDADARLARTRLAISTLGVALNRSRVFHTQRVEKLSLDGLAEIDLLAHDGETTAAPDSLRLTKSRGALTVYSPAADLGEIRQQFLTATAHLAPPAGTSSPWQQLRSRGASQWPGRPTEPPDHTGPAL
;
A
#
# COMPACT_ATOMS: atom_id res chain seq x y z
N MET A 1 51.14 -5.10 19.79
CA MET A 1 50.24 -3.93 19.74
C MET A 1 50.06 -3.53 18.28
N HIS A 2 48.90 -3.86 17.67
CA HIS A 2 48.64 -3.39 16.32
C HIS A 2 48.42 -1.86 16.33
N PRO A 3 49.05 -1.08 15.42
CA PRO A 3 48.83 0.35 15.35
C PRO A 3 47.32 0.60 15.04
N ARG A 4 46.65 1.28 15.97
CA ARG A 4 45.26 1.72 15.73
C ARG A 4 45.20 2.56 14.46
N SER A 5 44.33 2.22 13.51
CA SER A 5 44.14 3.00 12.28
C SER A 5 43.81 4.46 12.60
N ARG A 6 44.10 5.39 11.67
CA ARG A 6 43.73 6.83 11.84
C ARG A 6 42.23 6.99 12.19
N LEU A 7 41.38 6.21 11.58
CA LEU A 7 39.91 6.21 11.83
C LEU A 7 39.58 5.79 13.27
N SER A 8 40.24 4.76 13.81
CA SER A 8 40.04 4.32 15.21
C SER A 8 40.44 5.39 16.21
N ARG A 9 41.51 6.13 15.95
CA ARG A 9 41.96 7.24 16.82
C ARG A 9 40.98 8.40 16.82
N LEU A 10 40.45 8.78 15.66
CA LEU A 10 39.44 9.81 15.53
C LEU A 10 38.15 9.42 16.26
N ASP A 11 37.72 8.17 16.11
CA ASP A 11 36.52 7.66 16.73
C ASP A 11 36.56 7.69 18.26
N HIS A 12 37.72 7.34 18.85
CA HIS A 12 37.97 7.47 20.30
C HIS A 12 37.98 8.93 20.74
N ALA A 13 38.70 9.81 20.03
CA ALA A 13 38.77 11.21 20.36
C ALA A 13 37.43 11.93 20.34
N TRP A 14 36.58 11.59 19.36
CA TRP A 14 35.20 12.10 19.29
C TRP A 14 34.33 11.55 20.43
N PHE A 15 34.46 10.27 20.76
CA PHE A 15 33.77 9.68 21.91
C PHE A 15 34.14 10.38 23.21
N GLU A 16 35.45 10.59 23.49
CA GLU A 16 35.94 11.28 24.70
C GLU A 16 35.39 12.70 24.81
N ARG A 17 35.33 13.44 23.69
CA ARG A 17 34.73 14.78 23.66
C ARG A 17 33.25 14.76 24.03
N VAL A 18 32.46 13.79 23.49
CA VAL A 18 31.05 13.66 23.82
C VAL A 18 30.83 13.20 25.26
N ALA A 19 31.68 12.30 25.77
CA ALA A 19 31.64 11.83 27.15
C ALA A 19 31.91 12.96 28.14
N ALA A 20 32.88 13.86 27.82
CA ALA A 20 33.23 15.02 28.64
C ALA A 20 32.23 16.18 28.51
N ALA A 21 31.43 16.23 27.45
CA ALA A 21 30.50 17.33 27.20
C ALA A 21 29.39 17.35 28.26
N HIS A 22 29.12 18.52 28.84
CA HIS A 22 27.96 18.74 29.69
C HIS A 22 26.90 19.55 28.92
N ILE A 23 25.76 18.92 28.67
CA ILE A 23 24.63 19.55 27.95
C ILE A 23 23.47 19.68 28.95
N PRO A 24 23.06 20.90 29.32
CA PRO A 24 21.97 21.09 30.29
C PRO A 24 20.71 20.30 29.93
N GLY A 25 20.15 19.53 30.86
CA GLY A 25 18.96 18.71 30.66
C GLY A 25 19.18 17.40 29.87
N ALA A 26 20.31 17.24 29.14
CA ALA A 26 20.57 16.05 28.35
C ALA A 26 20.86 14.80 29.21
N ASP A 27 21.37 14.98 30.41
CA ASP A 27 21.70 13.91 31.36
C ASP A 27 20.46 13.10 31.80
N GLN A 28 19.29 13.69 31.73
CA GLN A 28 18.01 13.02 32.00
C GLN A 28 17.28 12.62 30.71
N ALA A 29 17.22 13.54 29.74
CA ALA A 29 16.45 13.37 28.50
C ALA A 29 17.01 12.30 27.56
N LEU A 30 18.33 12.30 27.32
CA LEU A 30 18.93 11.36 26.36
C LEU A 30 18.95 9.91 26.87
N PRO A 31 19.26 9.60 28.14
CA PRO A 31 19.08 8.24 28.67
C PRO A 31 17.62 7.77 28.66
N ALA A 32 16.65 8.65 28.94
CA ALA A 32 15.23 8.33 28.87
C ALA A 32 14.81 8.02 27.42
N LEU A 33 15.21 8.84 26.45
CA LEU A 33 14.98 8.62 25.04
C LEU A 33 15.63 7.33 24.53
N SER A 34 16.86 7.05 24.98
CA SER A 34 17.57 5.81 24.67
C SER A 34 16.78 4.58 25.13
N ARG A 35 16.24 4.61 26.35
CA ARG A 35 15.39 3.53 26.89
C ARG A 35 14.05 3.42 26.14
N ALA A 36 13.42 4.54 25.78
CA ALA A 36 12.18 4.53 25.00
C ALA A 36 12.37 3.87 23.62
N ALA A 37 13.57 3.98 23.04
CA ALA A 37 13.92 3.35 21.77
C ALA A 37 14.30 1.86 21.90
N ASP A 38 14.42 1.32 23.11
CA ASP A 38 14.72 -0.09 23.33
C ASP A 38 13.61 -0.98 22.73
N HIS A 39 14.02 -2.09 22.10
CA HIS A 39 13.11 -3.02 21.41
C HIS A 39 12.21 -2.34 20.38
N SER A 40 12.66 -1.24 19.81
CA SER A 40 11.92 -0.45 18.80
C SER A 40 10.58 0.13 19.28
N ARG A 41 10.31 0.18 20.60
CA ARG A 41 9.03 0.63 21.18
C ARG A 41 8.62 2.03 20.72
N LEU A 42 9.57 2.97 20.67
CA LEU A 42 9.35 4.34 20.18
C LEU A 42 8.81 4.35 18.74
N TRP A 43 9.41 3.54 17.89
CA TRP A 43 9.05 3.47 16.46
C TRP A 43 7.74 2.72 16.24
N LEU A 44 7.46 1.70 17.04
CA LEU A 44 6.15 1.02 17.04
C LEU A 44 5.05 1.97 17.49
N GLY A 45 5.28 2.79 18.53
CA GLY A 45 4.36 3.83 18.97
C GLY A 45 4.13 4.90 17.89
N ALA A 46 5.19 5.37 17.23
CA ALA A 46 5.09 6.32 16.12
C ALA A 46 4.31 5.72 14.93
N ALA A 47 4.54 4.45 14.60
CA ALA A 47 3.78 3.76 13.56
C ALA A 47 2.30 3.62 13.92
N ALA A 48 1.99 3.29 15.16
CA ALA A 48 0.62 3.22 15.66
C ALA A 48 -0.09 4.59 15.57
N ALA A 49 0.58 5.66 16.01
CA ALA A 49 0.07 7.03 15.90
C ALA A 49 -0.19 7.45 14.46
N LEU A 50 0.76 7.20 13.54
CA LEU A 50 0.59 7.46 12.11
C LEU A 50 -0.58 6.66 11.50
N THR A 51 -0.80 5.44 11.98
CA THR A 51 -1.89 4.57 11.49
C THR A 51 -3.25 5.01 12.00
N ALA A 52 -3.34 5.40 13.28
CA ALA A 52 -4.58 5.78 13.93
C ALA A 52 -5.03 7.19 13.58
N LEU A 53 -4.09 8.16 13.59
CA LEU A 53 -4.39 9.58 13.46
C LEU A 53 -4.22 10.11 12.03
N GLY A 54 -3.48 9.37 11.18
CA GLY A 54 -3.17 9.79 9.82
C GLY A 54 -4.10 9.18 8.78
N GLY A 55 -4.18 9.83 7.61
CA GLY A 55 -4.90 9.34 6.44
C GLY A 55 -4.17 8.18 5.73
N PRO A 56 -4.67 7.75 4.56
CA PRO A 56 -4.09 6.63 3.81
C PRO A 56 -2.59 6.74 3.52
N LYS A 57 -2.10 7.97 3.27
CA LYS A 57 -0.66 8.25 3.04
C LYS A 57 0.18 7.97 4.30
N ALA A 58 -0.30 8.40 5.49
CA ALA A 58 0.38 8.14 6.75
C ALA A 58 0.41 6.65 7.11
N ARG A 59 -0.66 5.92 6.81
CA ARG A 59 -0.71 4.46 7.01
C ARG A 59 0.29 3.72 6.11
N ARG A 60 0.46 4.17 4.85
CA ARG A 60 1.51 3.63 3.96
C ARG A 60 2.90 3.94 4.50
N ALA A 61 3.12 5.17 4.95
CA ALA A 61 4.37 5.60 5.54
C ALA A 61 4.74 4.78 6.79
N ALA A 62 3.79 4.53 7.69
CA ALA A 62 3.98 3.67 8.85
C ALA A 62 4.39 2.24 8.45
N ARG A 63 3.71 1.64 7.48
CA ARG A 63 4.03 0.29 6.98
C ARG A 63 5.42 0.22 6.35
N ARG A 64 5.80 1.20 5.54
CA ARG A 64 7.15 1.27 4.95
C ARG A 64 8.21 1.48 6.03
N GLY A 65 7.97 2.39 6.97
CA GLY A 65 8.86 2.62 8.12
C GLY A 65 9.12 1.34 8.91
N LEU A 66 8.06 0.57 9.22
CA LEU A 66 8.17 -0.71 9.91
C LEU A 66 8.91 -1.77 9.08
N GLY A 67 8.65 -1.86 7.78
CA GLY A 67 9.35 -2.77 6.88
C GLY A 67 10.85 -2.47 6.79
N SER A 68 11.20 -1.20 6.66
CA SER A 68 12.60 -0.73 6.66
C SER A 68 13.30 -1.02 7.99
N LEU A 69 12.62 -0.76 9.12
CA LEU A 69 13.11 -1.06 10.46
C LEU A 69 13.34 -2.57 10.66
N ALA A 70 12.38 -3.41 10.24
CA ALA A 70 12.51 -4.86 10.36
C ALA A 70 13.71 -5.38 9.57
N LEU A 71 13.90 -4.92 8.34
CA LEU A 71 15.05 -5.28 7.50
C LEU A 71 16.36 -4.80 8.14
N ALA A 72 16.44 -3.56 8.61
CA ALA A 72 17.63 -3.04 9.29
C ALA A 72 17.94 -3.79 10.58
N SER A 73 16.94 -4.15 11.37
CA SER A 73 17.09 -4.92 12.60
C SER A 73 17.59 -6.33 12.31
N LEU A 74 17.06 -7.00 11.30
CA LEU A 74 17.49 -8.33 10.89
C LEU A 74 18.95 -8.31 10.42
N THR A 75 19.28 -7.43 9.48
CA THR A 75 20.65 -7.33 8.94
C THR A 75 21.67 -6.95 10.00
N THR A 76 21.32 -6.04 10.91
CA THR A 76 22.22 -5.62 11.99
C THR A 76 22.46 -6.75 13.00
N ASN A 77 21.40 -7.42 13.45
CA ASN A 77 21.50 -8.41 14.54
C ASN A 77 21.96 -9.79 14.07
N VAL A 78 21.59 -10.21 12.85
CA VAL A 78 21.91 -11.56 12.34
C VAL A 78 23.19 -11.58 11.51
N VAL A 79 23.51 -10.49 10.79
CA VAL A 79 24.66 -10.49 9.88
C VAL A 79 25.80 -9.63 10.44
N ALA A 80 25.58 -8.34 10.65
CA ALA A 80 26.66 -7.40 10.90
C ALA A 80 27.34 -7.59 12.27
N LYS A 81 26.59 -7.92 13.33
CA LYS A 81 27.15 -8.17 14.67
C LYS A 81 28.05 -9.42 14.76
N TYR A 82 27.75 -10.43 13.93
CA TYR A 82 28.59 -11.64 13.86
C TYR A 82 29.83 -11.45 12.98
N ALA A 83 29.74 -10.59 11.96
CA ALA A 83 30.84 -10.32 11.05
C ALA A 83 31.94 -9.44 11.68
N VAL A 84 31.55 -8.49 12.56
CA VAL A 84 32.47 -7.51 13.16
C VAL A 84 32.36 -7.56 14.67
N ARG A 85 33.39 -8.10 15.33
CA ARG A 85 33.49 -8.14 16.80
C ARG A 85 34.28 -6.90 17.29
N ARG A 86 33.55 -5.89 17.79
CA ARG A 86 34.14 -4.67 18.34
C ARG A 86 33.77 -4.53 19.82
N HIS A 87 34.80 -4.25 20.67
CA HIS A 87 34.56 -3.95 22.08
C HIS A 87 33.87 -2.59 22.23
N ARG A 88 33.00 -2.48 23.23
CA ARG A 88 32.31 -1.24 23.57
C ARG A 88 33.25 -0.23 24.22
N PRO A 89 32.90 1.07 24.21
CA PRO A 89 33.64 2.08 24.98
C PRO A 89 33.70 1.69 26.46
N SER A 90 34.81 2.09 27.15
CA SER A 90 34.90 1.96 28.61
C SER A 90 33.89 2.90 29.28
N ASN A 91 33.13 2.35 30.23
CA ASN A 91 32.13 3.12 30.98
C ASN A 91 32.79 4.14 31.94
N ASP A 92 34.11 4.04 32.20
CA ASP A 92 34.80 4.88 33.16
C ASP A 92 34.81 6.35 32.74
N LEU A 93 34.79 6.62 31.44
CA LEU A 93 34.81 7.97 30.88
C LEU A 93 33.42 8.65 30.89
N VAL A 94 32.35 7.91 31.22
CA VAL A 94 30.98 8.43 31.16
C VAL A 94 30.44 8.65 32.57
N PRO A 95 29.85 9.83 32.89
CA PRO A 95 29.23 10.10 34.18
C PRO A 95 28.18 9.02 34.57
N PHE A 96 28.17 8.63 35.83
CA PHE A 96 27.30 7.53 36.33
C PHE A 96 25.83 7.74 36.00
N VAL A 97 25.33 8.98 36.07
CA VAL A 97 23.93 9.35 35.78
C VAL A 97 23.52 9.02 34.34
N ARG A 98 24.46 8.94 33.39
CA ARG A 98 24.18 8.65 31.98
C ARG A 98 24.27 7.17 31.64
N ARG A 99 24.92 6.37 32.52
CA ARG A 99 25.19 4.95 32.23
C ARG A 99 23.88 4.15 32.18
N PRO A 100 23.73 3.20 31.24
CA PRO A 100 22.57 2.31 31.22
C PRO A 100 22.62 1.35 32.40
N THR A 101 21.47 1.02 32.97
CA THR A 101 21.35 0.09 34.11
C THR A 101 21.82 -1.33 33.78
N LYS A 102 21.72 -1.74 32.51
CA LYS A 102 22.25 -3.01 32.01
C LYS A 102 23.13 -2.75 30.80
N ALA A 103 24.40 -3.08 30.90
CA ALA A 103 25.33 -3.01 29.77
C ALA A 103 24.98 -4.12 28.75
N PRO A 104 24.85 -3.79 27.45
CA PRO A 104 24.61 -4.82 26.44
C PRO A 104 25.86 -5.70 26.28
N TRP A 105 25.68 -7.02 26.27
CA TRP A 105 26.77 -8.01 26.15
C TRP A 105 27.22 -8.28 24.70
N THR A 106 26.51 -7.75 23.70
CA THR A 106 26.79 -7.93 22.27
C THR A 106 27.86 -6.96 21.76
N SER A 107 28.42 -7.21 20.55
CA SER A 107 29.33 -6.30 19.84
C SER A 107 28.83 -4.85 19.81
N SER A 108 29.75 -3.86 19.89
CA SER A 108 29.38 -2.44 19.74
C SER A 108 29.02 -2.08 18.30
N PHE A 109 29.62 -2.74 17.31
CA PHE A 109 29.46 -2.44 15.90
C PHE A 109 28.48 -3.41 15.22
N PRO A 110 27.58 -2.89 14.38
CA PRO A 110 27.11 -1.51 14.29
C PRO A 110 26.01 -1.22 15.33
N SER A 111 25.64 0.06 15.51
CA SER A 111 24.59 0.47 16.43
C SER A 111 23.19 0.10 15.91
N GLY A 112 22.54 -0.88 16.56
CA GLY A 112 21.20 -1.34 16.18
C GLY A 112 20.11 -0.28 16.39
N HIS A 113 20.20 0.54 17.45
CA HIS A 113 19.24 1.64 17.68
C HIS A 113 19.33 2.70 16.60
N SER A 114 20.55 3.06 16.17
CA SER A 114 20.77 4.03 15.09
C SER A 114 20.28 3.47 13.74
N ALA A 115 20.51 2.18 13.49
CA ALA A 115 19.99 1.51 12.30
C ALA A 115 18.45 1.51 12.25
N SER A 116 17.80 1.13 13.35
CA SER A 116 16.33 1.13 13.44
C SER A 116 15.73 2.53 13.30
N ALA A 117 16.35 3.54 13.94
CA ALA A 117 15.93 4.94 13.87
C ALA A 117 16.02 5.49 12.44
N ALA A 118 17.17 5.34 11.80
CA ALA A 118 17.40 5.81 10.44
C ALA A 118 16.49 5.08 9.43
N ALA A 119 16.35 3.75 9.56
CA ALA A 119 15.49 2.96 8.69
C ALA A 119 14.02 3.36 8.79
N PHE A 120 13.49 3.49 10.00
CA PHE A 120 12.10 3.86 10.21
C PHE A 120 11.80 5.23 9.62
N VAL A 121 12.62 6.23 9.99
CA VAL A 121 12.36 7.62 9.56
C VAL A 121 12.58 7.80 8.07
N ALA A 122 13.62 7.19 7.49
CA ALA A 122 13.81 7.21 6.03
C ALA A 122 12.67 6.51 5.30
N GLY A 123 12.22 5.34 5.79
CA GLY A 123 11.06 4.64 5.23
C GLY A 123 9.77 5.48 5.28
N VAL A 124 9.52 6.18 6.40
CA VAL A 124 8.39 7.12 6.52
C VAL A 124 8.55 8.30 5.56
N ALA A 125 9.75 8.88 5.46
CA ALA A 125 10.02 10.03 4.61
C ALA A 125 9.81 9.74 3.12
N LEU A 126 10.13 8.53 2.66
CA LEU A 126 9.90 8.10 1.28
C LEU A 126 8.42 8.13 0.86
N GLU A 127 7.50 7.88 1.78
CA GLU A 127 6.05 7.94 1.51
C GLU A 127 5.44 9.30 1.87
N ALA A 128 5.90 9.89 2.97
CA ALA A 128 5.32 11.09 3.53
C ALA A 128 6.42 12.00 4.11
N PRO A 129 7.10 12.81 3.27
CA PRO A 129 8.26 13.60 3.66
C PRO A 129 8.05 14.48 4.89
N ARG A 130 6.84 15.05 5.06
CA ARG A 130 6.49 15.88 6.22
C ARG A 130 6.60 15.13 7.55
N TYR A 131 6.06 13.91 7.61
CA TYR A 131 6.18 13.08 8.83
C TYR A 131 7.62 12.61 9.05
N GLY A 132 8.35 12.32 7.95
CA GLY A 132 9.79 12.05 8.03
C GLY A 132 10.57 13.22 8.62
N ALA A 133 10.30 14.45 8.18
CA ALA A 133 10.94 15.65 8.69
C ALA A 133 10.66 15.89 10.19
N ILE A 134 9.41 15.62 10.64
CA ILE A 134 9.03 15.72 12.07
C ILE A 134 9.77 14.68 12.92
N LEU A 135 9.93 13.46 12.40
CA LEU A 135 10.57 12.36 13.12
C LEU A 135 12.12 12.37 13.05
N ALA A 136 12.69 13.07 12.07
CA ALA A 136 14.14 13.11 11.86
C ALA A 136 14.94 13.65 13.07
N PRO A 137 14.52 14.74 13.75
CA PRO A 137 15.20 15.19 14.96
C PRO A 137 15.18 14.16 16.08
N VAL A 138 14.07 13.41 16.23
CA VAL A 138 13.96 12.34 17.23
C VAL A 138 14.92 11.19 16.89
N ALA A 139 15.02 10.80 15.63
CA ALA A 139 15.97 9.77 15.18
C ALA A 139 17.44 10.20 15.41
N ALA A 140 17.76 11.46 15.10
CA ALA A 140 19.09 12.02 15.36
C ALA A 140 19.40 12.03 16.87
N ALA A 141 18.45 12.42 17.71
CA ALA A 141 18.61 12.41 19.17
C ALA A 141 18.79 10.97 19.71
N VAL A 142 18.03 9.97 19.19
CA VAL A 142 18.23 8.56 19.53
C VAL A 142 19.62 8.09 19.10
N ALA A 143 20.07 8.40 17.90
CA ALA A 143 21.40 8.03 17.41
C ALA A 143 22.50 8.67 18.26
N PHE A 144 22.40 9.96 18.55
CA PHE A 144 23.35 10.69 19.41
C PHE A 144 23.35 10.14 20.84
N SER A 145 22.19 9.81 21.40
CA SER A 145 22.08 9.27 22.75
C SER A 145 22.96 8.03 22.96
N ARG A 146 23.21 7.23 21.89
CA ARG A 146 24.00 5.99 22.00
C ARG A 146 25.48 6.25 22.26
N VAL A 147 26.01 7.38 21.76
CA VAL A 147 27.35 7.86 22.08
C VAL A 147 27.36 8.48 23.47
N TYR A 148 26.36 9.32 23.78
CA TYR A 148 26.23 10.07 25.02
C TYR A 148 26.11 9.20 26.27
N VAL A 149 25.38 8.06 26.16
CA VAL A 149 25.28 7.07 27.27
C VAL A 149 26.43 6.07 27.29
N GLY A 150 27.43 6.19 26.40
CA GLY A 150 28.66 5.41 26.42
C GLY A 150 28.60 3.98 25.89
N VAL A 151 27.56 3.61 25.13
CA VAL A 151 27.40 2.22 24.64
C VAL A 151 27.96 1.99 23.24
N HIS A 152 28.20 3.05 22.47
CA HIS A 152 28.70 3.00 21.10
C HIS A 152 29.70 4.12 20.80
N TYR A 153 30.64 3.84 19.91
CA TYR A 153 31.47 4.88 19.30
C TYR A 153 30.69 5.62 18.20
N PRO A 154 31.08 6.87 17.85
CA PRO A 154 30.45 7.59 16.72
C PRO A 154 30.44 6.80 15.42
N GLY A 155 31.52 6.06 15.10
CA GLY A 155 31.61 5.20 13.93
C GLY A 155 30.59 4.06 13.92
N ASP A 156 30.24 3.50 15.10
CA ASP A 156 29.19 2.47 15.21
C ASP A 156 27.81 3.05 14.88
N VAL A 157 27.57 4.30 15.30
CA VAL A 157 26.34 5.05 15.05
C VAL A 157 26.20 5.38 13.56
N LEU A 158 27.24 5.91 12.95
CA LEU A 158 27.27 6.24 11.52
C LEU A 158 27.05 5.00 10.65
N ALA A 159 27.73 3.88 10.97
CA ALA A 159 27.53 2.61 10.28
C ALA A 159 26.10 2.08 10.46
N GLY A 160 25.54 2.21 11.66
CA GLY A 160 24.14 1.87 11.93
C GLY A 160 23.19 2.71 11.09
N CYS A 161 23.36 4.03 11.07
CA CYS A 161 22.54 4.92 10.22
C CYS A 161 22.64 4.56 8.73
N ALA A 162 23.87 4.30 8.23
CA ALA A 162 24.08 3.89 6.84
C ALA A 162 23.34 2.59 6.50
N LEU A 163 23.40 1.58 7.39
CA LEU A 163 22.63 0.34 7.24
C LEU A 163 21.12 0.58 7.26
N GLY A 164 20.65 1.47 8.12
CA GLY A 164 19.24 1.86 8.19
C GLY A 164 18.76 2.54 6.90
N LEU A 165 19.54 3.48 6.38
CA LEU A 165 19.25 4.14 5.09
C LEU A 165 19.28 3.15 3.93
N ALA A 166 20.26 2.24 3.91
CA ALA A 166 20.34 1.17 2.91
C ALA A 166 19.09 0.25 2.98
N ALA A 167 18.65 -0.11 4.18
CA ALA A 167 17.41 -0.90 4.35
C ALA A 167 16.18 -0.15 3.83
N ALA A 168 16.06 1.15 4.07
CA ALA A 168 14.99 1.98 3.52
C ALA A 168 15.06 2.05 1.98
N ALA A 169 16.25 2.20 1.41
CA ALA A 169 16.47 2.17 -0.04
C ALA A 169 16.07 0.82 -0.65
N VAL A 170 16.41 -0.30 0.01
CA VAL A 170 15.99 -1.65 -0.42
C VAL A 170 14.47 -1.79 -0.38
N THR A 171 13.80 -1.32 0.69
CA THR A 171 12.33 -1.35 0.74
C THR A 171 11.70 -0.44 -0.30
N CYS A 172 12.35 0.68 -0.66
CA CYS A 172 11.92 1.56 -1.75
C CYS A 172 12.02 0.86 -3.11
N TYR A 173 13.07 0.07 -3.30
CA TYR A 173 13.25 -0.72 -4.50
C TYR A 173 12.23 -1.88 -4.61
N TRP A 174 12.02 -2.64 -3.53
CA TRP A 174 11.07 -3.76 -3.53
C TRP A 174 9.61 -3.32 -3.54
N TRP A 175 9.33 -2.16 -3.00
CA TRP A 175 8.01 -1.58 -2.91
C TRP A 175 8.11 -0.07 -3.17
N PRO A 176 8.16 0.34 -4.44
CA PRO A 176 8.31 1.76 -4.79
C PRO A 176 7.21 2.60 -4.16
N PRO A 177 7.54 3.83 -3.71
CA PRO A 177 6.51 4.80 -3.34
C PRO A 177 5.62 5.02 -4.56
N ARG A 178 4.31 5.07 -4.34
CA ARG A 178 3.43 5.53 -5.41
C ARG A 178 3.75 7.00 -5.67
N PRO A 179 4.06 7.39 -6.91
CA PRO A 179 4.25 8.80 -7.20
C PRO A 179 2.97 9.54 -6.81
N PRO A 180 3.06 10.77 -6.29
CA PRO A 180 1.90 11.63 -6.18
C PRO A 180 1.36 11.76 -7.61
N PHE A 181 0.14 11.28 -7.83
CA PHE A 181 -0.59 11.21 -9.11
C PHE A 181 0.20 11.69 -10.32
N VAL A 182 0.54 10.75 -11.23
CA VAL A 182 1.05 11.09 -12.55
C VAL A 182 -0.15 11.63 -13.35
N ARG A 183 -0.37 12.94 -13.30
CA ARG A 183 -1.47 13.62 -13.98
C ARG A 183 -1.25 13.75 -15.49
N ASP A 184 0.00 13.78 -15.93
CA ASP A 184 0.35 14.30 -17.25
C ASP A 184 0.24 13.29 -18.39
N GLY A 185 -0.10 12.02 -18.09
CA GLY A 185 -0.11 10.96 -19.10
C GLY A 185 -1.48 10.38 -19.44
N ARG A 186 -2.58 10.86 -18.80
CA ARG A 186 -3.92 10.31 -19.04
C ARG A 186 -4.69 11.16 -20.02
N THR A 187 -5.33 10.52 -21.01
CA THR A 187 -6.24 11.23 -21.92
C THR A 187 -7.51 11.62 -21.18
N ARG A 188 -7.65 12.91 -20.89
CA ARG A 188 -8.82 13.51 -20.27
C ARG A 188 -9.97 13.55 -21.26
N VAL A 189 -11.16 13.22 -20.77
CA VAL A 189 -12.43 13.32 -21.53
C VAL A 189 -13.51 13.84 -20.60
N GLU A 190 -14.53 14.44 -21.19
CA GLU A 190 -15.73 14.82 -20.47
C GLU A 190 -16.69 13.62 -20.38
N ALA A 191 -17.32 13.47 -19.23
CA ALA A 191 -18.41 12.55 -18.97
C ALA A 191 -19.64 13.33 -18.47
N PRO A 192 -20.83 12.74 -18.39
CA PRO A 192 -21.99 13.42 -17.82
C PRO A 192 -21.70 13.95 -16.41
N ALA A 193 -21.86 15.26 -16.19
CA ALA A 193 -21.80 15.82 -14.84
C ALA A 193 -23.12 15.51 -14.13
N LEU A 194 -23.03 14.83 -12.98
CA LEU A 194 -24.18 14.38 -12.19
C LEU A 194 -24.21 15.09 -10.83
N PRO A 195 -24.74 16.30 -10.73
CA PRO A 195 -24.86 17.02 -9.47
C PRO A 195 -25.62 16.13 -8.46
N ARG A 196 -25.07 16.01 -7.24
CA ARG A 196 -25.62 15.20 -6.16
C ARG A 196 -25.80 13.70 -6.51
N GLY A 197 -25.28 13.25 -7.68
CA GLY A 197 -25.39 11.87 -8.16
C GLY A 197 -26.69 11.55 -8.93
N ALA A 198 -27.43 12.56 -9.38
CA ALA A 198 -28.69 12.35 -10.10
C ALA A 198 -28.45 11.53 -11.39
N GLY A 199 -29.09 10.36 -11.49
CA GLY A 199 -28.96 9.44 -12.62
C GLY A 199 -27.76 8.47 -12.57
N LEU A 200 -26.95 8.49 -11.51
CA LEU A 200 -25.93 7.49 -11.25
C LEU A 200 -26.58 6.24 -10.60
N VAL A 201 -26.30 5.06 -11.15
CA VAL A 201 -26.70 3.78 -10.55
C VAL A 201 -25.45 3.08 -10.00
N VAL A 202 -25.36 2.91 -8.68
CA VAL A 202 -24.18 2.34 -7.99
C VAL A 202 -24.46 0.95 -7.46
N VAL A 203 -23.67 -0.04 -7.89
CA VAL A 203 -23.65 -1.38 -7.29
C VAL A 203 -22.67 -1.42 -6.13
N VAL A 204 -23.14 -1.77 -4.94
CA VAL A 204 -22.34 -1.94 -3.73
C VAL A 204 -22.21 -3.42 -3.40
N ASN A 205 -20.99 -3.94 -3.39
CA ASN A 205 -20.73 -5.30 -2.94
C ASN A 205 -20.65 -5.33 -1.40
N SER A 206 -21.65 -5.93 -0.76
CA SER A 206 -21.78 -5.99 0.71
C SER A 206 -20.60 -6.65 1.46
N GLY A 207 -19.79 -7.45 0.76
CA GLY A 207 -18.55 -8.01 1.29
C GLY A 207 -17.39 -7.02 1.40
N SER A 208 -17.48 -5.87 0.72
CA SER A 208 -16.42 -4.86 0.67
C SER A 208 -16.53 -3.89 1.84
N GLY A 209 -15.40 -3.53 2.45
CA GLY A 209 -15.34 -2.52 3.52
C GLY A 209 -15.70 -3.01 4.92
N LYS A 210 -16.05 -4.28 5.12
CA LYS A 210 -16.31 -4.86 6.45
C LYS A 210 -15.00 -4.98 7.25
N GLY A 211 -14.93 -4.36 8.42
CA GLY A 211 -13.85 -4.62 9.39
C GLY A 211 -13.06 -3.43 9.92
N VAL A 212 -13.44 -2.19 9.65
CA VAL A 212 -12.82 -1.03 10.31
C VAL A 212 -13.81 -0.46 11.34
N PRO A 213 -13.60 -0.70 12.65
CA PRO A 213 -14.46 -0.14 13.70
C PRO A 213 -14.54 1.40 13.57
N GLY A 214 -15.75 1.96 13.65
CA GLY A 214 -15.98 3.41 13.60
C GLY A 214 -16.11 4.02 12.20
N ARG A 215 -16.15 3.22 11.11
CA ARG A 215 -16.54 3.70 9.77
C ARG A 215 -18.04 3.53 9.55
N LEU A 216 -18.64 4.51 8.87
CA LEU A 216 -20.00 4.41 8.35
C LEU A 216 -20.12 3.22 7.39
N PRO A 217 -21.28 2.57 7.32
CA PRO A 217 -21.58 1.63 6.23
C PRO A 217 -21.33 2.28 4.87
N VAL A 218 -20.84 1.49 3.93
CA VAL A 218 -20.41 1.99 2.61
C VAL A 218 -21.56 2.65 1.85
N ASP A 219 -22.74 2.06 1.90
CA ASP A 219 -23.96 2.57 1.26
C ASP A 219 -24.45 3.87 1.91
N GLU A 220 -24.33 4.00 3.23
CA GLU A 220 -24.66 5.24 3.94
C GLU A 220 -23.69 6.36 3.59
N HIS A 221 -22.39 6.06 3.49
CA HIS A 221 -21.38 7.03 3.06
C HIS A 221 -21.63 7.52 1.63
N LEU A 222 -22.02 6.63 0.71
CA LEU A 222 -22.39 7.00 -0.65
C LEU A 222 -23.63 7.93 -0.67
N ARG A 223 -24.68 7.62 0.10
CA ARG A 223 -25.88 8.47 0.18
C ARG A 223 -25.62 9.84 0.77
N ILE A 224 -24.63 9.98 1.63
CA ILE A 224 -24.21 11.30 2.12
C ILE A 224 -23.51 12.12 1.03
N LEU A 225 -22.63 11.50 0.23
CA LEU A 225 -21.86 12.19 -0.80
C LEU A 225 -22.70 12.45 -2.06
N LEU A 226 -23.56 11.50 -2.43
CA LEU A 226 -24.36 11.50 -3.65
C LEU A 226 -25.81 11.10 -3.32
N PRO A 227 -26.60 11.99 -2.69
CA PRO A 227 -27.92 11.65 -2.14
C PRO A 227 -28.98 11.31 -3.19
N GLU A 228 -28.77 11.67 -4.45
CA GLU A 228 -29.69 11.41 -5.57
C GLU A 228 -29.25 10.21 -6.42
N ALA A 229 -28.14 9.53 -6.03
CA ALA A 229 -27.71 8.30 -6.69
C ALA A 229 -28.60 7.11 -6.29
N GLU A 230 -28.91 6.25 -7.25
CA GLU A 230 -29.56 4.97 -6.98
C GLU A 230 -28.52 3.95 -6.50
N VAL A 231 -28.65 3.44 -5.28
CA VAL A 231 -27.71 2.49 -4.67
C VAL A 231 -28.33 1.10 -4.62
N LEU A 232 -27.74 0.17 -5.36
CA LEU A 232 -28.10 -1.24 -5.37
C LEU A 232 -27.10 -2.03 -4.52
N VAL A 233 -27.51 -2.52 -3.37
CA VAL A 233 -26.66 -3.33 -2.50
C VAL A 233 -26.80 -4.78 -2.88
N ARG A 234 -25.71 -5.42 -3.32
CA ARG A 234 -25.66 -6.86 -3.56
C ARG A 234 -25.74 -7.61 -2.23
N GLU A 235 -26.74 -8.45 -2.06
CA GLU A 235 -26.86 -9.30 -0.88
C GLU A 235 -25.93 -10.51 -0.94
N GLN A 236 -25.72 -11.15 0.23
CA GLN A 236 -24.88 -12.32 0.31
C GLN A 236 -25.56 -13.52 -0.38
N GLY A 237 -24.92 -14.06 -1.40
CA GLY A 237 -25.46 -15.16 -2.20
C GLY A 237 -26.07 -14.76 -3.55
N GLU A 238 -26.30 -13.46 -3.79
CA GLU A 238 -26.71 -12.99 -5.12
C GLU A 238 -25.55 -13.09 -6.13
N ASP A 239 -25.87 -13.40 -7.38
CA ASP A 239 -24.88 -13.36 -8.45
C ASP A 239 -24.53 -11.91 -8.78
N LEU A 240 -23.22 -11.59 -8.74
CA LEU A 240 -22.71 -10.27 -9.07
C LEU A 240 -23.08 -9.84 -10.49
N MET A 241 -23.02 -10.78 -11.44
CA MET A 241 -23.27 -10.48 -12.83
C MET A 241 -24.73 -10.10 -13.07
N GLU A 242 -25.66 -10.79 -12.42
CA GLU A 242 -27.10 -10.45 -12.50
C GLU A 242 -27.40 -9.06 -11.91
N VAL A 243 -26.75 -8.70 -10.79
CA VAL A 243 -26.91 -7.37 -10.18
C VAL A 243 -26.33 -6.28 -11.08
N LEU A 244 -25.17 -6.53 -11.70
CA LEU A 244 -24.56 -5.60 -12.65
C LEU A 244 -25.42 -5.44 -13.91
N ASP A 245 -25.98 -6.53 -14.46
CA ASP A 245 -26.85 -6.46 -15.64
C ASP A 245 -28.13 -5.65 -15.36
N LYS A 246 -28.74 -5.81 -14.18
CA LYS A 246 -29.87 -4.97 -13.72
C LYS A 246 -29.46 -3.49 -13.60
N ALA A 247 -28.25 -3.23 -13.06
CA ALA A 247 -27.73 -1.87 -12.92
C ALA A 247 -27.46 -1.21 -14.28
N VAL A 248 -26.90 -1.97 -15.24
CA VAL A 248 -26.66 -1.49 -16.62
C VAL A 248 -27.96 -1.05 -17.28
N VAL A 249 -29.04 -1.88 -17.22
CA VAL A 249 -30.35 -1.54 -17.80
C VAL A 249 -30.89 -0.24 -17.18
N ARG A 250 -30.77 -0.08 -15.86
CA ARG A 250 -31.22 1.15 -15.16
C ARG A 250 -30.39 2.37 -15.54
N ALA A 251 -29.06 2.19 -15.61
CA ALA A 251 -28.16 3.26 -16.00
C ALA A 251 -28.41 3.72 -17.46
N GLN A 252 -28.68 2.80 -18.38
CA GLN A 252 -29.05 3.14 -19.76
C GLN A 252 -30.37 3.92 -19.85
N GLY A 253 -31.33 3.61 -18.96
CA GLY A 253 -32.61 4.34 -18.84
C GLY A 253 -32.46 5.71 -18.12
N SER A 254 -31.29 6.07 -17.65
CA SER A 254 -31.01 7.28 -16.90
C SER A 254 -29.91 8.11 -17.58
N ALA A 255 -28.85 8.53 -16.84
CA ALA A 255 -27.78 9.37 -17.35
C ALA A 255 -26.64 8.63 -18.07
N GLY A 256 -26.73 7.31 -18.23
CA GLY A 256 -25.70 6.51 -18.89
C GLY A 256 -24.45 6.31 -18.03
N VAL A 257 -24.57 6.27 -16.70
CA VAL A 257 -23.44 6.15 -15.78
C VAL A 257 -23.65 4.99 -14.81
N LEU A 258 -22.73 4.03 -14.83
CA LEU A 258 -22.65 2.93 -13.90
C LEU A 258 -21.64 3.25 -12.79
N GLY A 259 -22.05 3.10 -11.54
CA GLY A 259 -21.17 3.16 -10.38
C GLY A 259 -20.88 1.76 -9.83
N VAL A 260 -19.68 1.57 -9.29
CA VAL A 260 -19.32 0.33 -8.60
C VAL A 260 -18.55 0.62 -7.32
N CYS A 261 -18.93 -0.02 -6.23
CA CYS A 261 -18.26 0.04 -4.95
C CYS A 261 -17.83 -1.36 -4.52
N GLY A 262 -16.53 -1.66 -4.68
CA GLY A 262 -16.01 -3.00 -4.45
C GLY A 262 -14.50 -3.09 -4.51
N GLY A 263 -13.98 -4.34 -4.52
CA GLY A 263 -12.58 -4.65 -4.79
C GLY A 263 -12.29 -4.78 -6.28
N ASP A 264 -11.01 -5.04 -6.64
CA ASP A 264 -10.56 -5.06 -8.04
C ASP A 264 -11.34 -6.06 -8.93
N GLY A 265 -11.72 -7.23 -8.43
CA GLY A 265 -12.56 -8.19 -9.18
C GLY A 265 -13.97 -7.65 -9.48
N THR A 266 -14.62 -7.02 -8.50
CA THR A 266 -15.94 -6.38 -8.71
C THR A 266 -15.84 -5.22 -9.70
N VAL A 267 -14.75 -4.46 -9.63
CA VAL A 267 -14.48 -3.34 -10.55
C VAL A 267 -14.25 -3.85 -11.98
N SER A 268 -13.52 -4.95 -12.14
CA SER A 268 -13.27 -5.57 -13.46
C SER A 268 -14.57 -6.04 -14.11
N ALA A 269 -15.41 -6.73 -13.35
CA ALA A 269 -16.73 -7.16 -13.84
C ALA A 269 -17.62 -5.98 -14.28
N ALA A 270 -17.66 -4.91 -13.47
CA ALA A 270 -18.40 -3.70 -13.79
C ALA A 270 -17.82 -2.97 -15.02
N ALA A 271 -16.50 -2.96 -15.18
CA ALA A 271 -15.82 -2.34 -16.32
C ALA A 271 -16.16 -3.03 -17.64
N SER A 272 -16.16 -4.36 -17.66
CA SER A 272 -16.58 -5.15 -18.83
C SER A 272 -18.04 -4.84 -19.23
N ARG A 273 -18.96 -4.81 -18.25
CA ARG A 273 -20.37 -4.47 -18.49
C ARG A 273 -20.56 -3.03 -18.96
N ALA A 274 -19.88 -2.08 -18.34
CA ALA A 274 -19.94 -0.67 -18.72
C ALA A 274 -19.42 -0.45 -20.14
N ALA A 275 -18.27 -1.03 -20.49
CA ALA A 275 -17.69 -0.94 -21.83
C ALA A 275 -18.62 -1.55 -22.90
N GLY A 276 -19.16 -2.76 -22.65
CA GLY A 276 -20.10 -3.43 -23.55
C GLY A 276 -21.42 -2.65 -23.77
N ALA A 277 -21.84 -1.86 -22.79
CA ALA A 277 -23.05 -1.05 -22.84
C ALA A 277 -22.80 0.43 -23.24
N GLY A 278 -21.55 0.83 -23.47
CA GLY A 278 -21.17 2.22 -23.78
C GLY A 278 -21.40 3.21 -22.62
N LEU A 279 -21.40 2.72 -21.37
CA LEU A 279 -21.60 3.53 -20.17
C LEU A 279 -20.29 4.07 -19.61
N ALA A 280 -20.33 5.28 -19.01
CA ALA A 280 -19.24 5.75 -18.18
C ALA A 280 -19.25 5.03 -16.82
N LEU A 281 -18.04 4.81 -16.23
CA LEU A 281 -17.87 4.06 -14.99
C LEU A 281 -17.35 4.95 -13.86
N ALA A 282 -18.05 4.98 -12.73
CA ALA A 282 -17.60 5.59 -11.49
C ALA A 282 -17.13 4.50 -10.49
N VAL A 283 -15.85 4.55 -10.06
CA VAL A 283 -15.25 3.52 -9.20
C VAL A 283 -15.02 4.04 -7.79
N PHE A 284 -15.72 3.46 -6.81
CA PHE A 284 -15.58 3.78 -5.39
C PHE A 284 -14.71 2.72 -4.70
N PRO A 285 -13.53 3.11 -4.15
CA PRO A 285 -12.52 2.17 -3.66
C PRO A 285 -12.90 1.54 -2.31
N ALA A 286 -13.58 0.39 -2.30
CA ALA A 286 -13.99 -0.32 -1.08
C ALA A 286 -13.21 -1.63 -0.81
N GLY A 287 -12.35 -2.06 -1.71
CA GLY A 287 -11.51 -3.25 -1.57
C GLY A 287 -10.24 -3.00 -0.72
N THR A 288 -9.44 -4.05 -0.58
CA THR A 288 -8.19 -3.98 0.20
C THR A 288 -7.05 -3.29 -0.56
N LEU A 289 -6.92 -3.52 -1.86
CA LEU A 289 -5.82 -3.04 -2.69
C LEU A 289 -6.25 -1.85 -3.57
N ASN A 290 -7.40 -1.94 -4.24
CA ASN A 290 -7.99 -0.89 -5.08
C ASN A 290 -7.01 -0.36 -6.15
N HIS A 291 -6.29 -1.29 -6.81
CA HIS A 291 -5.25 -0.93 -7.78
C HIS A 291 -5.80 -0.05 -8.90
N PHE A 292 -6.91 -0.47 -9.51
CA PHE A 292 -7.53 0.27 -10.60
C PHE A 292 -8.00 1.67 -10.20
N ALA A 293 -8.73 1.79 -9.08
CA ALA A 293 -9.21 3.08 -8.59
C ALA A 293 -8.06 4.05 -8.33
N LEU A 294 -6.97 3.55 -7.73
CA LEU A 294 -5.77 4.34 -7.47
C LEU A 294 -5.05 4.76 -8.76
N ASP A 295 -4.95 3.86 -9.75
CA ASP A 295 -4.38 4.18 -11.05
C ASP A 295 -5.27 5.17 -11.82
N ALA A 296 -6.59 5.11 -11.65
CA ALA A 296 -7.53 6.10 -12.19
C ALA A 296 -7.52 7.44 -11.43
N GLY A 297 -6.84 7.53 -10.27
CA GLY A 297 -6.76 8.77 -9.48
C GLY A 297 -7.87 8.93 -8.43
N ALA A 298 -8.76 7.96 -8.30
CA ALA A 298 -9.83 7.92 -7.32
C ALA A 298 -9.35 7.16 -6.06
N ALA A 299 -8.65 7.84 -5.16
CA ALA A 299 -8.10 7.23 -3.95
C ALA A 299 -9.11 7.13 -2.81
N THR A 300 -10.15 7.95 -2.84
CA THR A 300 -11.21 8.04 -1.82
C THR A 300 -12.60 8.10 -2.46
N PHE A 301 -13.64 7.92 -1.67
CA PHE A 301 -15.02 8.09 -2.11
C PHE A 301 -15.30 9.52 -2.54
N GLU A 302 -14.72 10.48 -1.82
CA GLU A 302 -14.85 11.92 -2.10
C GLU A 302 -14.22 12.29 -3.45
N ASP A 303 -13.10 11.65 -3.82
CA ASP A 303 -12.45 11.86 -5.13
C ASP A 303 -13.40 11.43 -6.27
N THR A 304 -13.99 10.25 -6.16
CA THR A 304 -14.94 9.74 -7.15
C THR A 304 -16.21 10.57 -7.19
N ALA A 305 -16.77 10.92 -6.03
CA ALA A 305 -17.98 11.74 -5.95
C ALA A 305 -17.76 13.12 -6.57
N HIS A 306 -16.60 13.74 -6.33
CA HIS A 306 -16.24 15.00 -6.97
C HIS A 306 -16.18 14.86 -8.49
N ALA A 307 -15.47 13.84 -8.99
CA ALA A 307 -15.35 13.62 -10.43
C ALA A 307 -16.72 13.41 -11.09
N VAL A 308 -17.61 12.65 -10.45
CA VAL A 308 -18.98 12.42 -10.91
C VAL A 308 -19.79 13.71 -10.97
N GLN A 309 -19.71 14.56 -9.93
CA GLN A 309 -20.46 15.81 -9.88
C GLN A 309 -19.99 16.82 -10.92
N HIS A 310 -18.71 16.78 -11.33
CA HIS A 310 -18.11 17.72 -12.27
C HIS A 310 -17.92 17.17 -13.69
N GLY A 311 -18.24 15.89 -13.93
CA GLY A 311 -18.08 15.27 -15.26
C GLY A 311 -16.62 15.03 -15.65
N GLU A 312 -15.72 14.94 -14.69
CA GLU A 312 -14.28 14.74 -14.91
C GLU A 312 -13.95 13.27 -15.13
N ALA A 313 -13.39 12.91 -16.29
CA ALA A 313 -13.11 11.51 -16.62
C ALA A 313 -11.80 11.35 -17.42
N VAL A 314 -11.37 10.08 -17.56
CA VAL A 314 -10.23 9.64 -18.37
C VAL A 314 -10.61 8.47 -19.26
N ARG A 315 -9.91 8.31 -20.38
CA ARG A 315 -9.98 7.12 -21.21
C ARG A 315 -9.16 6.00 -20.60
N VAL A 316 -9.71 4.79 -20.67
CA VAL A 316 -9.07 3.58 -20.14
C VAL A 316 -9.22 2.45 -21.15
N ASP A 317 -8.15 1.70 -21.35
CA ASP A 317 -8.15 0.50 -22.17
C ASP A 317 -8.81 -0.68 -21.44
N LEU A 318 -9.46 -1.55 -22.18
CA LEU A 318 -9.95 -2.83 -21.68
C LEU A 318 -9.21 -3.97 -22.40
N ALA A 319 -8.68 -4.91 -21.63
CA ALA A 319 -8.05 -6.09 -22.17
C ALA A 319 -9.04 -7.26 -22.19
N HIS A 320 -9.03 -8.01 -23.28
CA HIS A 320 -9.95 -9.14 -23.54
C HIS A 320 -9.15 -10.44 -23.61
N VAL A 321 -9.69 -11.48 -23.03
CA VAL A 321 -9.19 -12.85 -23.15
C VAL A 321 -10.24 -13.68 -23.83
N THR A 322 -9.90 -14.23 -25.00
CA THR A 322 -10.75 -15.17 -25.75
C THR A 322 -10.07 -16.53 -25.84
N ASP A 323 -10.83 -17.59 -26.02
CA ASP A 323 -10.30 -18.90 -26.34
C ASP A 323 -9.81 -18.97 -27.79
N GLY A 324 -9.22 -20.11 -28.19
CA GLY A 324 -8.74 -20.33 -29.56
C GLY A 324 -9.85 -20.28 -30.63
N GLY A 325 -11.10 -20.49 -30.24
CA GLY A 325 -12.30 -20.39 -31.09
C GLY A 325 -12.84 -18.96 -31.20
N GLY A 326 -12.34 -18.03 -30.39
CA GLY A 326 -12.82 -16.65 -30.33
C GLY A 326 -13.95 -16.40 -29.33
N ALA A 327 -14.35 -17.42 -28.53
CA ALA A 327 -15.33 -17.22 -27.47
C ALA A 327 -14.72 -16.43 -26.29
N ALA A 328 -15.48 -15.51 -25.71
CA ALA A 328 -15.02 -14.70 -24.58
C ALA A 328 -14.80 -15.58 -23.34
N VAL A 329 -13.61 -15.47 -22.75
CA VAL A 329 -13.26 -16.12 -21.49
C VAL A 329 -13.41 -15.14 -20.33
N THR A 330 -12.76 -13.98 -20.42
CA THR A 330 -12.83 -12.91 -19.42
C THR A 330 -12.26 -11.60 -19.97
N ASP A 331 -12.56 -10.51 -19.28
CA ASP A 331 -11.90 -9.23 -19.48
C ASP A 331 -11.07 -8.89 -18.23
N PHE A 332 -10.09 -7.98 -18.36
CA PHE A 332 -9.37 -7.45 -17.22
C PHE A 332 -8.96 -5.99 -17.41
N VAL A 333 -9.02 -5.25 -16.31
CA VAL A 333 -8.64 -3.83 -16.27
C VAL A 333 -7.26 -3.62 -15.65
N ASN A 334 -6.75 -4.58 -14.89
CA ASN A 334 -5.42 -4.52 -14.27
C ASN A 334 -4.47 -5.55 -14.87
N THR A 335 -4.62 -6.82 -14.48
CA THR A 335 -3.61 -7.84 -14.76
C THR A 335 -4.21 -9.20 -15.07
N PHE A 336 -3.50 -9.94 -15.91
CA PHE A 336 -3.72 -11.34 -16.20
C PHE A 336 -2.43 -12.12 -15.93
N SER A 337 -2.52 -13.36 -15.45
CA SER A 337 -1.35 -14.20 -15.24
C SER A 337 -1.65 -15.69 -15.28
N ILE A 338 -0.64 -16.48 -15.66
CA ILE A 338 -0.62 -17.93 -15.60
C ILE A 338 0.65 -18.43 -14.90
N GLY A 339 0.61 -19.66 -14.38
CA GLY A 339 1.73 -20.31 -13.72
C GLY A 339 1.73 -20.09 -12.21
N LEU A 340 2.86 -19.65 -11.66
CA LEU A 340 3.04 -19.55 -10.20
C LEU A 340 2.06 -18.64 -9.48
N TYR A 341 1.57 -17.61 -10.14
CA TYR A 341 0.76 -16.58 -9.49
C TYR A 341 -0.64 -17.05 -9.05
N PRO A 342 -1.44 -17.74 -9.89
CA PRO A 342 -2.73 -18.29 -9.48
C PRO A 342 -2.62 -19.25 -8.30
N GLU A 343 -1.62 -20.13 -8.31
CA GLU A 343 -1.37 -21.07 -7.23
C GLU A 343 -0.93 -20.37 -5.93
N LEU A 344 -0.13 -19.30 -6.05
CA LEU A 344 0.24 -18.45 -4.92
C LEU A 344 -1.00 -17.82 -4.28
N VAL A 345 -1.92 -17.27 -5.09
CA VAL A 345 -3.17 -16.68 -4.61
C VAL A 345 -4.01 -17.73 -3.90
N ARG A 346 -4.24 -18.89 -4.52
CA ARG A 346 -5.03 -20.00 -3.97
C ARG A 346 -4.46 -20.53 -2.64
N ARG A 347 -3.14 -20.72 -2.54
CA ARG A 347 -2.46 -21.18 -1.30
C ARG A 347 -2.52 -20.13 -0.19
N ARG A 348 -2.35 -18.87 -0.55
CA ARG A 348 -2.46 -17.75 0.39
C ARG A 348 -3.86 -17.71 1.00
N GLU A 349 -4.92 -17.76 0.22
CA GLU A 349 -6.30 -17.71 0.69
C GLU A 349 -6.62 -18.84 1.66
N LYS A 350 -6.14 -20.06 1.42
CA LYS A 350 -6.28 -21.19 2.34
C LYS A 350 -5.62 -20.95 3.70
N LEU A 351 -4.51 -20.22 3.74
CA LEU A 351 -3.73 -19.96 4.95
C LEU A 351 -4.11 -18.65 5.64
N GLU A 352 -4.63 -17.67 4.88
CA GLU A 352 -4.88 -16.31 5.36
C GLU A 352 -5.83 -16.27 6.57
N GLY A 353 -6.86 -17.11 6.58
CA GLY A 353 -7.81 -17.23 7.70
C GLY A 353 -7.20 -17.78 9.00
N ARG A 354 -6.06 -18.48 8.93
CA ARG A 354 -5.41 -19.11 10.10
C ARG A 354 -4.24 -18.33 10.66
N ILE A 355 -3.42 -17.73 9.80
CA ILE A 355 -2.14 -17.12 10.18
C ILE A 355 -2.02 -15.66 9.76
N GLY A 356 -3.08 -15.10 9.14
CA GLY A 356 -3.09 -13.73 8.64
C GLY A 356 -2.42 -13.57 7.27
N LYS A 357 -2.71 -12.46 6.61
CA LYS A 357 -2.38 -12.22 5.18
C LYS A 357 -0.89 -12.31 4.85
N TRP A 358 -0.02 -11.67 5.64
CA TRP A 358 1.40 -11.57 5.34
C TRP A 358 2.19 -12.87 5.61
N PRO A 359 2.01 -13.55 6.76
CA PRO A 359 2.61 -14.88 6.96
C PRO A 359 2.09 -15.90 5.94
N ALA A 360 0.80 -15.86 5.60
CA ALA A 360 0.22 -16.72 4.57
C ALA A 360 0.86 -16.50 3.21
N ALA A 361 1.06 -15.24 2.79
CA ALA A 361 1.72 -14.90 1.53
C ALA A 361 3.18 -15.38 1.49
N ALA A 362 3.94 -15.18 2.57
CA ALA A 362 5.34 -15.61 2.65
C ALA A 362 5.48 -17.13 2.59
N LEU A 363 4.68 -17.87 3.36
CA LEU A 363 4.70 -19.34 3.37
C LEU A 363 4.21 -19.91 2.04
N SER A 364 3.18 -19.31 1.44
CA SER A 364 2.67 -19.73 0.13
C SER A 364 3.72 -19.53 -0.96
N LEU A 365 4.42 -18.39 -0.95
CA LEU A 365 5.51 -18.13 -1.91
C LEU A 365 6.64 -19.16 -1.79
N LEU A 366 7.10 -19.46 -0.58
CA LEU A 366 8.15 -20.47 -0.35
C LEU A 366 7.69 -21.86 -0.80
N SER A 367 6.45 -22.23 -0.50
CA SER A 367 5.84 -23.49 -0.90
C SER A 367 5.70 -23.59 -2.43
N VAL A 368 5.18 -22.54 -3.07
CA VAL A 368 5.00 -22.50 -4.53
C VAL A 368 6.34 -22.59 -5.26
N LEU A 369 7.35 -21.85 -4.80
CA LEU A 369 8.70 -21.93 -5.40
C LEU A 369 9.35 -23.30 -5.26
N ARG A 370 9.03 -24.02 -4.18
CA ARG A 370 9.55 -25.38 -3.95
C ARG A 370 8.91 -26.40 -4.89
N ASP A 371 7.57 -26.34 -5.00
CA ASP A 371 6.76 -27.37 -5.69
C ASP A 371 6.46 -27.01 -7.15
N ALA A 372 6.91 -25.85 -7.62
CA ALA A 372 6.61 -25.35 -8.96
C ALA A 372 7.08 -26.27 -10.07
N THR A 373 6.19 -26.59 -11.00
CA THR A 373 6.47 -27.24 -12.26
C THR A 373 6.58 -26.18 -13.37
N PRO A 374 7.55 -26.29 -14.30
CA PRO A 374 7.61 -25.41 -15.45
C PRO A 374 6.37 -25.61 -16.33
N LEU A 375 5.90 -24.54 -16.93
CA LEU A 375 4.83 -24.54 -17.92
C LEU A 375 5.43 -24.69 -19.31
N HIS A 376 4.97 -25.67 -20.07
CA HIS A 376 5.34 -25.85 -21.48
C HIS A 376 4.20 -25.34 -22.35
N LEU A 377 4.43 -24.23 -23.05
CA LEU A 377 3.42 -23.60 -23.88
C LEU A 377 4.05 -22.94 -25.12
N ARG A 378 3.24 -22.43 -26.01
CA ARG A 378 3.69 -21.66 -27.17
C ARG A 378 3.18 -20.22 -27.03
N ILE A 379 4.08 -19.28 -27.23
CA ILE A 379 3.76 -17.84 -27.32
C ILE A 379 3.92 -17.41 -28.75
N ASP A 380 2.86 -16.95 -29.38
CA ASP A 380 2.80 -16.56 -30.79
C ASP A 380 3.43 -17.63 -31.73
N GLY A 381 3.17 -18.90 -31.42
CA GLY A 381 3.67 -20.07 -32.13
C GLY A 381 5.05 -20.59 -31.71
N GLU A 382 5.83 -19.82 -30.95
CA GLU A 382 7.17 -20.20 -30.49
C GLU A 382 7.10 -20.98 -29.17
N PRO A 383 7.77 -22.16 -29.06
CA PRO A 383 7.77 -22.94 -27.82
C PRO A 383 8.55 -22.22 -26.73
N ARG A 384 7.98 -22.20 -25.51
CA ARG A 384 8.58 -21.62 -24.32
C ARG A 384 8.35 -22.51 -23.10
N THR A 385 9.33 -22.53 -22.21
CA THR A 385 9.21 -23.16 -20.89
C THR A 385 9.31 -22.08 -19.82
N LEU A 386 8.23 -21.80 -19.12
CA LEU A 386 8.09 -20.66 -18.22
C LEU A 386 7.73 -21.11 -16.79
N TRP A 387 8.13 -20.32 -15.80
CA TRP A 387 7.56 -20.34 -14.45
C TRP A 387 6.32 -19.47 -14.30
N LEU A 388 6.29 -18.36 -15.04
CA LEU A 388 5.28 -17.33 -14.93
C LEU A 388 5.16 -16.57 -16.24
N LEU A 389 3.92 -16.29 -16.63
CA LEU A 389 3.58 -15.24 -17.57
C LEU A 389 2.63 -14.27 -16.88
N PHE A 390 2.96 -12.99 -16.95
CA PHE A 390 2.16 -11.87 -16.49
C PHE A 390 1.86 -10.97 -17.68
N ALA A 391 0.61 -10.51 -17.79
CA ALA A 391 0.17 -9.52 -18.77
C ALA A 391 -0.54 -8.36 -18.05
N GLY A 392 0.04 -7.19 -18.10
CA GLY A 392 -0.57 -5.96 -17.58
C GLY A 392 -1.40 -5.24 -18.64
N ASN A 393 -2.55 -4.70 -18.25
CA ASN A 393 -3.36 -3.83 -19.11
C ASN A 393 -2.75 -2.41 -19.15
N GLY A 394 -1.66 -2.23 -19.92
CA GLY A 394 -0.82 -1.05 -19.95
C GLY A 394 0.48 -1.23 -19.16
N HIS A 395 1.43 -0.31 -19.37
CA HIS A 395 2.76 -0.42 -18.77
C HIS A 395 2.76 -0.21 -17.26
N TYR A 396 3.26 -1.19 -16.53
CA TYR A 396 3.38 -1.18 -15.09
C TYR A 396 4.78 -0.75 -14.62
N TYR A 397 4.83 0.11 -13.61
CA TYR A 397 6.04 0.52 -12.91
C TYR A 397 6.09 -0.05 -11.49
N PRO A 398 7.31 -0.37 -10.98
CA PRO A 398 8.56 -0.46 -11.72
C PRO A 398 8.61 -1.68 -12.64
N ASP A 399 9.55 -1.67 -13.59
CA ASP A 399 9.87 -2.87 -14.36
C ASP A 399 10.39 -3.96 -13.41
N GLY A 400 9.70 -5.09 -13.32
CA GLY A 400 10.06 -6.21 -12.44
C GLY A 400 8.88 -7.10 -12.11
N LEU A 401 9.06 -8.03 -11.14
CA LEU A 401 8.02 -8.99 -10.72
C LEU A 401 6.98 -8.41 -9.74
N ALA A 402 7.19 -7.21 -9.23
CA ALA A 402 6.29 -6.55 -8.29
C ALA A 402 5.82 -5.18 -8.82
N PRO A 403 5.09 -5.17 -9.94
CA PRO A 403 4.53 -3.94 -10.47
C PRO A 403 3.50 -3.34 -9.51
N SER A 404 3.45 -2.02 -9.40
CA SER A 404 2.63 -1.36 -8.39
C SER A 404 1.62 -0.34 -8.93
N HIS A 405 1.89 0.27 -10.09
CA HIS A 405 1.03 1.33 -10.65
C HIS A 405 1.27 1.53 -12.13
N ARG A 406 0.30 2.16 -12.80
CA ARG A 406 0.37 2.56 -14.20
C ARG A 406 0.22 4.08 -14.34
N PRO A 407 1.15 4.77 -15.00
CA PRO A 407 1.01 6.20 -15.27
C PRO A 407 0.00 6.49 -16.39
N HIS A 408 -0.11 5.58 -17.37
CA HIS A 408 -1.02 5.68 -18.51
C HIS A 408 -2.03 4.54 -18.48
N LEU A 409 -3.26 4.81 -18.88
CA LEU A 409 -4.34 3.82 -18.90
C LEU A 409 -4.89 3.54 -20.30
N ASP A 410 -4.36 4.20 -21.33
CA ASP A 410 -4.86 4.20 -22.73
C ASP A 410 -3.77 4.07 -23.79
N GLU A 411 -2.67 3.36 -23.46
CA GLU A 411 -1.53 3.16 -24.36
C GLU A 411 -1.81 2.20 -25.52
N GLY A 412 -2.84 1.35 -25.43
CA GLY A 412 -3.17 0.35 -26.44
C GLY A 412 -2.27 -0.90 -26.41
N LEU A 413 -1.34 -1.03 -25.45
CA LEU A 413 -0.36 -2.12 -25.38
C LEU A 413 -0.50 -2.93 -24.09
N LEU A 414 -0.33 -4.24 -24.20
CA LEU A 414 -0.17 -5.17 -23.08
C LEU A 414 1.31 -5.18 -22.63
N ASP A 415 1.55 -5.15 -21.32
CA ASP A 415 2.89 -5.30 -20.71
C ASP A 415 3.10 -6.77 -20.35
N ILE A 416 3.77 -7.51 -21.22
CA ILE A 416 4.04 -8.94 -21.05
C ILE A 416 5.35 -9.12 -20.32
N ARG A 417 5.31 -9.89 -19.21
CA ARG A 417 6.50 -10.25 -18.43
C ARG A 417 6.54 -11.76 -18.25
N THR A 418 7.67 -12.36 -18.61
CA THR A 418 7.87 -13.81 -18.50
C THR A 418 9.08 -14.13 -17.64
N VAL A 419 9.03 -15.28 -16.99
CA VAL A 419 10.15 -15.87 -16.24
C VAL A 419 10.44 -17.22 -16.84
N ASP A 420 11.56 -17.34 -17.53
CA ASP A 420 11.98 -18.57 -18.21
C ASP A 420 12.45 -19.62 -17.20
N ALA A 421 12.05 -20.89 -17.43
CA ALA A 421 12.40 -22.03 -16.61
C ALA A 421 13.62 -22.81 -17.14
N ASP A 422 13.95 -22.74 -18.44
CA ASP A 422 15.03 -23.49 -19.08
C ASP A 422 16.45 -23.03 -18.73
N ALA A 423 16.60 -21.86 -18.11
CA ALA A 423 17.89 -21.34 -17.74
C ALA A 423 18.52 -22.16 -16.60
N ARG A 424 19.82 -22.53 -16.74
CA ARG A 424 20.58 -23.18 -15.67
C ARG A 424 20.45 -22.40 -14.35
N LEU A 425 20.03 -23.10 -13.28
CA LEU A 425 19.78 -22.51 -11.97
C LEU A 425 18.67 -21.43 -11.96
N ALA A 426 17.65 -21.55 -12.80
CA ALA A 426 16.57 -20.56 -12.90
C ALA A 426 15.92 -20.28 -11.54
N ARG A 427 15.65 -21.31 -10.71
CA ARG A 427 15.12 -21.16 -9.33
C ARG A 427 16.05 -20.33 -8.45
N THR A 428 17.34 -20.65 -8.44
CA THR A 428 18.34 -19.95 -7.63
C THR A 428 18.52 -18.50 -8.11
N ARG A 429 18.53 -18.29 -9.42
CA ARG A 429 18.60 -16.95 -10.03
C ARG A 429 17.35 -16.14 -9.72
N LEU A 430 16.17 -16.74 -9.80
CA LEU A 430 14.92 -16.09 -9.43
C LEU A 430 14.92 -15.72 -7.94
N ALA A 431 15.31 -16.62 -7.06
CA ALA A 431 15.41 -16.37 -5.62
C ALA A 431 16.43 -15.27 -5.30
N ILE A 432 17.62 -15.30 -5.89
CA ILE A 432 18.64 -14.27 -5.71
C ILE A 432 18.20 -12.95 -6.33
N SER A 433 17.53 -12.97 -7.47
CA SER A 433 17.06 -11.76 -8.17
C SER A 433 15.89 -11.11 -7.45
N THR A 434 15.03 -11.87 -6.77
CA THR A 434 13.98 -11.33 -5.89
C THR A 434 14.53 -10.76 -4.59
N LEU A 435 15.63 -11.32 -4.09
CA LEU A 435 16.35 -10.82 -2.91
C LEU A 435 17.33 -9.68 -3.22
N GLY A 436 17.86 -9.64 -4.42
CA GLY A 436 18.88 -8.67 -4.85
C GLY A 436 18.51 -7.95 -6.14
N VAL A 437 18.24 -6.70 -6.03
CA VAL A 437 18.28 -5.53 -6.96
C VAL A 437 18.54 -5.72 -8.49
N ALA A 438 18.60 -6.94 -9.05
CA ALA A 438 19.10 -7.18 -10.40
C ALA A 438 18.17 -7.99 -11.33
N LEU A 439 16.86 -7.98 -11.09
CA LEU A 439 15.90 -8.75 -11.90
C LEU A 439 15.92 -8.30 -13.37
N ASN A 440 15.96 -7.01 -13.63
CA ASN A 440 16.03 -6.45 -14.98
C ASN A 440 17.34 -6.77 -15.75
N ARG A 441 18.36 -7.30 -15.05
CA ARG A 441 19.61 -7.78 -15.64
C ARG A 441 19.68 -9.31 -15.70
N SER A 442 18.64 -10.00 -15.24
CA SER A 442 18.60 -11.46 -15.23
C SER A 442 18.21 -11.98 -16.61
N ARG A 443 18.99 -12.95 -17.14
CA ARG A 443 18.69 -13.62 -18.41
C ARG A 443 17.43 -14.52 -18.36
N VAL A 444 16.77 -14.63 -17.21
CA VAL A 444 15.55 -15.42 -17.02
C VAL A 444 14.28 -14.57 -17.00
N PHE A 445 14.40 -13.25 -16.98
CA PHE A 445 13.28 -12.34 -16.95
C PHE A 445 13.23 -11.51 -18.24
N HIS A 446 12.10 -11.59 -18.93
CA HIS A 446 11.87 -10.88 -20.18
C HIS A 446 10.64 -10.00 -20.07
N THR A 447 10.71 -8.84 -20.68
CA THR A 447 9.60 -7.89 -20.80
C THR A 447 9.42 -7.50 -22.25
N GLN A 448 8.17 -7.46 -22.70
CA GLN A 448 7.81 -6.96 -24.02
C GLN A 448 6.45 -6.27 -23.97
N ARG A 449 6.22 -5.34 -24.91
CA ARG A 449 4.93 -4.66 -25.06
C ARG A 449 4.34 -5.03 -26.41
N VAL A 450 3.11 -5.54 -26.39
CA VAL A 450 2.44 -6.04 -27.59
C VAL A 450 0.98 -5.59 -27.62
N GLU A 451 0.38 -5.47 -28.79
CA GLU A 451 -1.05 -5.20 -28.94
C GLU A 451 -1.89 -6.46 -28.73
N LYS A 452 -1.33 -7.61 -29.05
CA LYS A 452 -1.98 -8.93 -28.95
C LYS A 452 -0.97 -9.99 -28.57
N LEU A 453 -1.44 -11.07 -27.95
CA LEU A 453 -0.64 -12.22 -27.57
C LEU A 453 -1.47 -13.49 -27.76
N SER A 454 -0.89 -14.52 -28.38
CA SER A 454 -1.51 -15.84 -28.50
C SER A 454 -0.74 -16.85 -27.64
N LEU A 455 -1.48 -17.66 -26.91
CA LEU A 455 -0.96 -18.70 -26.02
C LEU A 455 -1.61 -20.03 -26.40
N ASP A 456 -0.79 -21.04 -26.71
CA ASP A 456 -1.26 -22.38 -27.09
C ASP A 456 -0.58 -23.46 -26.24
N GLY A 457 -1.23 -24.60 -26.12
CA GLY A 457 -0.72 -25.74 -25.34
C GLY A 457 -0.93 -25.57 -23.83
N LEU A 458 -2.05 -25.01 -23.43
CA LEU A 458 -2.36 -24.73 -22.02
C LEU A 458 -3.06 -25.91 -21.32
N ALA A 459 -3.16 -27.08 -21.94
CA ALA A 459 -3.88 -28.25 -21.40
C ALA A 459 -3.41 -28.73 -20.01
N GLU A 460 -2.15 -28.41 -19.66
CA GLU A 460 -1.57 -28.73 -18.33
C GLU A 460 -1.83 -27.60 -17.30
N ILE A 461 -2.50 -26.53 -17.68
CA ILE A 461 -2.75 -25.34 -16.83
C ILE A 461 -4.21 -25.34 -16.39
N ASP A 462 -4.45 -25.65 -15.12
CA ASP A 462 -5.81 -25.71 -14.58
C ASP A 462 -6.47 -24.34 -14.46
N LEU A 463 -5.67 -23.32 -14.07
CA LEU A 463 -6.16 -22.00 -13.65
C LEU A 463 -5.35 -20.86 -14.24
N LEU A 464 -6.06 -19.84 -14.67
CA LEU A 464 -5.53 -18.51 -14.93
C LEU A 464 -6.03 -17.52 -13.87
N ALA A 465 -5.30 -16.46 -13.63
CA ALA A 465 -5.73 -15.39 -12.74
C ALA A 465 -5.85 -14.06 -13.49
N HIS A 466 -6.91 -13.32 -13.19
CA HIS A 466 -7.16 -11.98 -13.71
C HIS A 466 -7.79 -11.10 -12.63
N ASP A 467 -7.27 -9.89 -12.45
CA ASP A 467 -7.77 -8.88 -11.48
C ASP A 467 -8.07 -9.40 -10.06
N GLY A 468 -7.34 -10.44 -9.63
CA GLY A 468 -7.48 -11.07 -8.32
C GLY A 468 -8.45 -12.24 -8.25
N GLU A 469 -9.13 -12.57 -9.35
CA GLU A 469 -10.01 -13.73 -9.50
C GLU A 469 -9.27 -14.85 -10.23
N THR A 470 -9.80 -16.09 -10.17
CA THR A 470 -9.28 -17.24 -10.89
C THR A 470 -10.34 -17.90 -11.73
N THR A 471 -9.99 -18.30 -12.95
CA THR A 471 -10.89 -18.97 -13.91
C THR A 471 -10.18 -20.19 -14.51
N ALA A 472 -10.94 -21.19 -14.95
CA ALA A 472 -10.38 -22.35 -15.66
C ALA A 472 -9.71 -21.91 -16.97
N ALA A 473 -8.55 -22.49 -17.26
CA ALA A 473 -7.81 -22.20 -18.46
C ALA A 473 -8.30 -23.09 -19.62
N PRO A 474 -8.66 -22.55 -20.78
CA PRO A 474 -8.87 -23.33 -22.00
C PRO A 474 -7.51 -23.71 -22.62
N ASP A 475 -7.51 -24.65 -23.58
CA ASP A 475 -6.28 -25.17 -24.23
C ASP A 475 -5.48 -24.10 -24.99
N SER A 476 -6.15 -23.06 -25.45
CA SER A 476 -5.51 -21.92 -26.12
C SER A 476 -6.22 -20.62 -25.78
N LEU A 477 -5.46 -19.52 -25.77
CA LEU A 477 -5.92 -18.19 -25.41
C LEU A 477 -5.39 -17.15 -26.38
N ARG A 478 -6.19 -16.14 -26.61
CA ARG A 478 -5.76 -14.91 -27.28
C ARG A 478 -6.08 -13.72 -26.38
N LEU A 479 -5.06 -12.96 -26.05
CA LEU A 479 -5.17 -11.69 -25.34
C LEU A 479 -5.14 -10.57 -26.39
N THR A 480 -6.12 -9.69 -26.32
CA THR A 480 -6.24 -8.51 -27.18
C THR A 480 -6.61 -7.29 -26.34
N LYS A 481 -6.56 -6.12 -26.93
CA LYS A 481 -6.82 -4.89 -26.21
C LYS A 481 -7.66 -3.92 -27.04
N SER A 482 -8.72 -3.39 -26.40
CA SER A 482 -9.54 -2.31 -26.95
C SER A 482 -9.08 -0.97 -26.36
N ARG A 483 -8.44 -0.16 -27.19
CA ARG A 483 -7.88 1.14 -26.76
C ARG A 483 -8.99 2.12 -26.43
N GLY A 484 -8.94 2.76 -25.24
CA GLY A 484 -9.86 3.77 -24.81
C GLY A 484 -11.32 3.31 -24.76
N ALA A 485 -11.56 2.01 -24.59
CA ALA A 485 -12.89 1.40 -24.64
C ALA A 485 -13.80 1.84 -23.48
N LEU A 486 -13.22 2.32 -22.39
CA LEU A 486 -13.95 2.70 -21.18
C LEU A 486 -13.68 4.15 -20.82
N THR A 487 -14.75 4.88 -20.46
CA THR A 487 -14.67 6.20 -19.83
C THR A 487 -14.81 6.04 -18.32
N VAL A 488 -13.80 6.47 -17.55
CA VAL A 488 -13.78 6.30 -16.09
C VAL A 488 -13.69 7.65 -15.40
N TYR A 489 -14.57 7.89 -14.42
CA TYR A 489 -14.52 9.11 -13.63
C TYR A 489 -13.22 9.22 -12.83
N SER A 490 -12.56 10.35 -12.96
CA SER A 490 -11.23 10.61 -12.42
C SER A 490 -11.08 12.10 -12.11
N PRO A 491 -10.84 12.51 -10.87
CA PRO A 491 -10.76 13.92 -10.52
C PRO A 491 -9.62 14.61 -11.24
N ALA A 492 -9.85 15.84 -11.71
CA ALA A 492 -8.85 16.66 -12.40
C ALA A 492 -7.81 17.20 -11.42
N ALA A 493 -8.19 17.43 -10.17
CA ALA A 493 -7.34 17.95 -9.12
C ALA A 493 -7.19 16.94 -7.96
N ASP A 494 -6.03 16.91 -7.30
CA ASP A 494 -5.86 16.18 -6.05
C ASP A 494 -6.57 16.94 -4.93
N LEU A 495 -7.77 16.48 -4.59
CA LEU A 495 -8.59 17.08 -3.52
C LEU A 495 -7.86 17.05 -2.17
N GLY A 496 -6.94 16.10 -1.96
CA GLY A 496 -6.10 16.07 -0.78
C GLY A 496 -5.13 17.24 -0.70
N GLU A 497 -4.58 17.70 -1.82
CA GLU A 497 -3.74 18.89 -1.89
C GLU A 497 -4.57 20.18 -1.73
N ILE A 498 -5.73 20.26 -2.39
CA ILE A 498 -6.65 21.39 -2.26
C ILE A 498 -7.14 21.52 -0.82
N ARG A 499 -7.57 20.42 -0.19
CA ARG A 499 -8.00 20.42 1.21
C ARG A 499 -6.86 20.82 2.15
N GLN A 500 -5.64 20.44 1.85
CA GLN A 500 -4.46 20.77 2.66
C GLN A 500 -4.03 22.22 2.47
N GLN A 501 -4.15 22.78 1.26
CA GLN A 501 -3.97 24.22 0.99
C GLN A 501 -5.05 25.04 1.71
N PHE A 502 -6.29 24.57 1.70
CA PHE A 502 -7.40 25.21 2.42
C PHE A 502 -7.20 25.21 3.93
N LEU A 503 -6.78 24.07 4.51
CA LEU A 503 -6.47 23.94 5.94
C LEU A 503 -5.26 24.79 6.35
N THR A 504 -4.26 24.94 5.48
CA THR A 504 -3.09 25.81 5.73
C THR A 504 -3.49 27.29 5.60
N ALA A 505 -4.32 27.65 4.63
CA ALA A 505 -4.81 29.01 4.45
C ALA A 505 -5.74 29.44 5.62
N THR A 506 -6.59 28.52 6.11
CA THR A 506 -7.47 28.80 7.25
C THR A 506 -6.74 28.76 8.60
N ALA A 507 -5.62 28.05 8.74
CA ALA A 507 -4.79 28.09 9.94
C ALA A 507 -4.17 29.49 10.18
N HIS A 508 -3.94 30.26 9.12
CA HIS A 508 -3.50 31.66 9.22
C HIS A 508 -4.63 32.67 9.56
N LEU A 509 -5.90 32.22 9.48
CA LEU A 509 -7.09 33.02 9.80
C LEU A 509 -7.69 32.62 11.17
N ALA A 510 -7.06 31.73 11.92
CA ALA A 510 -7.52 31.39 13.27
C ALA A 510 -7.34 32.60 14.19
N PRO A 511 -8.41 33.06 14.91
CA PRO A 511 -8.27 34.14 15.88
C PRO A 511 -7.28 33.70 17.00
N PRO A 512 -6.57 34.66 17.63
CA PRO A 512 -5.60 34.37 18.68
C PRO A 512 -6.25 33.57 19.81
N ALA A 513 -5.50 32.65 20.38
CA ALA A 513 -5.93 31.78 21.46
C ALA A 513 -6.50 32.58 22.64
N GLY A 514 -7.82 32.51 22.86
CA GLY A 514 -8.53 33.25 23.91
C GLY A 514 -10.03 33.47 23.65
N THR A 515 -10.51 33.28 22.42
CA THR A 515 -11.94 33.35 22.10
C THR A 515 -12.54 31.94 21.99
N SER A 516 -13.54 31.66 22.82
CA SER A 516 -14.30 30.39 22.77
C SER A 516 -14.85 30.13 21.37
N SER A 517 -14.64 28.91 20.83
CA SER A 517 -15.05 28.56 19.48
C SER A 517 -16.58 28.74 19.31
N PRO A 518 -17.06 29.12 18.11
CA PRO A 518 -18.51 29.21 17.83
C PRO A 518 -19.30 27.96 18.20
N TRP A 519 -18.65 26.79 18.17
CA TRP A 519 -19.24 25.50 18.57
C TRP A 519 -19.39 25.33 20.09
N GLN A 520 -18.55 25.97 20.90
CA GLN A 520 -18.74 25.99 22.36
C GLN A 520 -19.86 26.95 22.78
N GLN A 521 -20.05 28.05 22.05
CA GLN A 521 -21.15 28.97 22.27
C GLN A 521 -22.51 28.39 21.85
N LEU A 522 -22.55 27.53 20.83
CA LEU A 522 -23.76 26.81 20.43
C LEU A 522 -24.15 25.73 21.46
N ARG A 523 -23.18 25.05 22.06
CA ARG A 523 -23.44 24.06 23.13
C ARG A 523 -23.97 24.70 24.40
N SER A 524 -23.51 25.89 24.75
CA SER A 524 -23.99 26.61 25.95
C SER A 524 -25.39 27.21 25.76
N ARG A 525 -25.79 27.52 24.51
CA ARG A 525 -27.15 28.02 24.20
C ARG A 525 -28.18 26.90 24.01
N GLY A 526 -27.78 25.68 23.68
CA GLY A 526 -28.67 24.54 23.45
C GLY A 526 -29.16 23.86 24.75
N ALA A 527 -28.57 24.16 25.89
CA ALA A 527 -28.91 23.48 27.16
C ALA A 527 -30.08 24.10 27.93
N SER A 528 -30.61 25.26 27.49
CA SER A 528 -31.64 26.01 28.25
C SER A 528 -33.03 26.04 27.59
N GLN A 529 -33.29 25.36 26.50
CA GLN A 529 -34.60 25.36 25.81
C GLN A 529 -35.06 23.98 25.38
N TRP A 530 -35.26 23.07 26.31
CA TRP A 530 -36.11 21.90 26.10
C TRP A 530 -37.12 21.81 27.22
N PRO A 531 -38.42 22.08 26.98
CA PRO A 531 -39.50 21.82 27.91
C PRO A 531 -39.94 20.36 27.76
N GLY A 532 -39.98 19.63 28.85
CA GLY A 532 -40.78 18.42 29.01
C GLY A 532 -40.02 17.10 28.93
N ARG A 533 -39.57 16.62 30.10
CA ARG A 533 -39.41 15.18 30.31
C ARG A 533 -40.80 14.53 30.36
N PRO A 534 -41.01 13.39 29.72
CA PRO A 534 -42.16 12.54 30.02
C PRO A 534 -41.97 11.95 31.42
N THR A 535 -43.03 12.02 32.24
CA THR A 535 -43.17 11.41 33.56
C THR A 535 -43.12 9.88 33.46
N GLU A 536 -42.46 9.24 34.41
CA GLU A 536 -42.42 7.81 34.64
C GLU A 536 -43.84 7.18 34.67
N PRO A 537 -44.02 5.96 34.15
CA PRO A 537 -45.27 5.22 34.33
C PRO A 537 -45.38 4.66 35.77
N PRO A 538 -46.57 4.52 36.30
CA PRO A 538 -46.79 4.12 37.69
C PRO A 538 -46.49 2.64 37.93
N ASP A 539 -45.94 2.40 39.10
CA ASP A 539 -45.63 1.13 39.72
C ASP A 539 -46.90 0.28 39.90
N HIS A 540 -46.97 -0.89 39.31
CA HIS A 540 -48.01 -1.89 39.60
C HIS A 540 -47.42 -3.04 40.40
N THR A 541 -47.43 -2.87 41.73
CA THR A 541 -47.42 -3.97 42.68
C THR A 541 -48.87 -4.42 42.90
N GLY A 542 -49.19 -5.66 42.59
CA GLY A 542 -50.43 -6.33 42.98
C GLY A 542 -50.23 -7.85 43.05
N PRO A 543 -50.87 -8.56 43.94
CA PRO A 543 -50.26 -9.69 44.62
C PRO A 543 -50.47 -11.04 43.95
N ALA A 544 -49.65 -12.01 44.43
CA ALA A 544 -49.68 -13.42 44.12
C ALA A 544 -51.08 -14.07 44.23
N LEU A 545 -51.40 -14.93 43.30
CA LEU A 545 -51.96 -16.27 43.46
C LEU A 545 -51.47 -17.16 42.32
#